data_5c75553c122590d21648e296bc0e3cba
#
_entry.id   5c75553c122590d21648e296bc0e3cba
#
_cell.length_a   1.000
_cell.length_b   1.000
_cell.length_c   1.000
_cell.angle_alpha   90.00
_cell.angle_beta   90.00
_cell.angle_gamma   90.00
#
_symmetry.space_group_name_H-M   'P 1'
#
loop_
_entity.id
_entity.type
_entity.pdbx_description
1 polymer ?
#
loop_
_entity_poly.entity_id
_entity_poly.type
_entity_poly.pdbx_seq_one_letter_code
_entity_poly.pdbx_strand_id
1 'polypeptide(L)'
;MVLVLGLAAPVAVASVASAAPVYCKLNPTFTVPQVIWVDGSGSSQTTRLCARVSPGRYVVQRGPYAGHVGRNGVAAPGAKREGDGKTPYGSYPMRGGFGIYANPGLASSWLRTSWRDVWVDDSRSALYNTHQRLPANGRWASAERMRLSPAYNYAQVIGYNERRTRGRGSAIFLHVDQGRGTAGCVSLPTSSLLAVLRWEKPGAWIWITQ
;
A
#
# COMPACT_ATOMS: atom_id res chain seq x y z
N MET A 1 -12.13 68.26 31.70
CA MET A 1 -11.21 67.24 31.17
C MET A 1 -11.60 65.93 31.84
N VAL A 2 -12.39 65.10 31.14
CA VAL A 2 -12.90 63.84 31.68
C VAL A 2 -12.05 62.72 31.10
N LEU A 3 -11.38 61.98 31.96
CA LEU A 3 -10.54 60.82 31.61
C LEU A 3 -11.44 59.58 31.51
N VAL A 4 -11.60 59.01 30.31
CA VAL A 4 -12.28 57.73 30.10
C VAL A 4 -11.25 56.62 30.18
N LEU A 5 -11.25 55.85 31.26
CA LEU A 5 -10.49 54.60 31.37
C LEU A 5 -11.23 53.52 30.62
N GLY A 6 -10.67 53.07 29.47
CA GLY A 6 -11.12 51.88 28.77
C GLY A 6 -10.66 50.62 29.46
N LEU A 7 -11.55 49.81 30.00
CA LEU A 7 -11.29 48.45 30.46
C LEU A 7 -11.16 47.54 29.26
N ALA A 8 -9.96 47.03 29.00
CA ALA A 8 -9.72 45.94 28.06
C ALA A 8 -10.10 44.58 28.71
N ALA A 9 -11.09 43.88 28.19
CA ALA A 9 -11.47 42.56 28.64
C ALA A 9 -10.41 41.51 28.16
N PRO A 10 -10.02 40.53 28.98
CA PRO A 10 -9.06 39.51 28.59
C PRO A 10 -9.71 38.57 27.57
N VAL A 11 -9.08 38.37 26.40
CA VAL A 11 -9.46 37.37 25.42
C VAL A 11 -9.00 36.03 25.97
N ALA A 12 -9.97 35.18 26.33
CA ALA A 12 -9.69 33.77 26.72
C ALA A 12 -9.30 32.98 25.49
N VAL A 13 -8.03 32.59 25.39
CA VAL A 13 -7.56 31.63 24.38
C VAL A 13 -7.98 30.24 24.82
N ALA A 14 -9.01 29.67 24.16
CA ALA A 14 -9.41 28.29 24.37
C ALA A 14 -8.29 27.36 23.92
N SER A 15 -7.67 26.63 24.85
CA SER A 15 -6.71 25.57 24.51
C SER A 15 -7.45 24.41 23.86
N VAL A 16 -7.16 24.15 22.59
CA VAL A 16 -7.66 22.97 21.89
C VAL A 16 -6.99 21.75 22.50
N ALA A 17 -7.71 20.95 23.27
CA ALA A 17 -7.20 19.68 23.79
C ALA A 17 -6.86 18.78 22.60
N SER A 18 -5.58 18.42 22.45
CA SER A 18 -5.15 17.46 21.45
C SER A 18 -5.65 16.07 21.85
N ALA A 19 -6.38 15.41 20.95
CA ALA A 19 -6.84 14.03 21.18
C ALA A 19 -5.62 13.11 21.44
N ALA A 20 -5.76 12.17 22.38
CA ALA A 20 -4.72 11.21 22.69
C ALA A 20 -4.33 10.40 21.43
N PRO A 21 -3.04 10.08 21.23
CA PRO A 21 -2.59 9.34 20.06
C PRO A 21 -3.14 7.90 20.06
N VAL A 22 -3.66 7.48 18.91
CA VAL A 22 -4.07 6.08 18.68
C VAL A 22 -2.86 5.28 18.23
N TYR A 23 -2.49 4.24 18.97
CA TYR A 23 -1.33 3.41 18.67
C TYR A 23 -1.70 2.27 17.71
N CYS A 24 -0.81 2.02 16.74
CA CYS A 24 -0.89 0.86 15.86
C CYS A 24 -0.43 -0.40 16.62
N LYS A 25 -1.25 -1.45 16.58
CA LYS A 25 -0.91 -2.77 17.16
C LYS A 25 -0.01 -3.55 16.19
N LEU A 26 1.22 -3.08 15.98
CA LEU A 26 2.19 -3.71 15.08
C LEU A 26 3.09 -4.71 15.82
N ASN A 27 3.74 -5.60 15.06
CA ASN A 27 4.80 -6.44 15.59
C ASN A 27 5.94 -5.56 16.13
N PRO A 28 6.36 -5.71 17.39
CA PRO A 28 7.39 -4.89 18.02
C PRO A 28 8.78 -4.99 17.34
N THR A 29 9.01 -5.98 16.50
CA THR A 29 10.27 -6.13 15.74
C THR A 29 10.42 -5.14 14.59
N PHE A 30 9.36 -4.38 14.23
CA PHE A 30 9.47 -3.34 13.20
C PHE A 30 10.42 -2.23 13.64
N THR A 31 11.41 -1.93 12.77
CA THR A 31 12.37 -0.84 12.97
C THR A 31 12.25 0.27 11.92
N VAL A 32 11.40 0.06 10.90
CA VAL A 32 11.19 0.98 9.77
C VAL A 32 10.42 2.23 10.20
N PRO A 33 10.59 3.38 9.51
CA PRO A 33 9.96 4.64 9.91
C PRO A 33 8.43 4.65 9.71
N GLN A 34 7.92 3.93 8.73
CA GLN A 34 6.50 3.94 8.36
C GLN A 34 6.02 2.52 8.00
N VAL A 35 4.80 2.20 8.44
CA VAL A 35 4.13 0.94 8.13
C VAL A 35 2.71 1.21 7.63
N ILE A 36 2.38 0.68 6.46
CA ILE A 36 1.02 0.58 5.94
C ILE A 36 0.44 -0.70 6.54
N TRP A 37 -0.41 -0.58 7.56
CA TRP A 37 -1.04 -1.74 8.19
C TRP A 37 -2.37 -2.06 7.51
N VAL A 38 -2.44 -3.22 6.89
CA VAL A 38 -3.61 -3.80 6.22
C VAL A 38 -4.15 -4.93 7.08
N ASP A 39 -5.36 -4.77 7.58
CA ASP A 39 -6.06 -5.74 8.42
C ASP A 39 -7.22 -6.33 7.62
N GLY A 40 -7.07 -7.58 7.16
CA GLY A 40 -7.98 -8.27 6.26
C GLY A 40 -9.07 -9.04 7.01
N SER A 41 -10.28 -9.05 6.45
CA SER A 41 -11.41 -9.86 6.90
C SER A 41 -12.20 -10.34 5.68
N GLY A 42 -12.14 -11.64 5.39
CA GLY A 42 -12.62 -12.15 4.10
C GLY A 42 -11.90 -11.45 2.95
N SER A 43 -12.64 -10.95 1.96
CA SER A 43 -12.07 -10.17 0.85
C SER A 43 -11.96 -8.66 1.13
N SER A 44 -12.50 -8.18 2.25
CA SER A 44 -12.41 -6.78 2.67
C SER A 44 -11.17 -6.53 3.51
N GLN A 45 -10.78 -5.25 3.65
CA GLN A 45 -9.68 -4.86 4.52
C GLN A 45 -9.86 -3.44 5.08
N THR A 46 -9.14 -3.16 6.15
CA THR A 46 -8.97 -1.82 6.72
C THR A 46 -7.48 -1.45 6.71
N THR A 47 -7.12 -0.34 6.08
CA THR A 47 -5.75 0.18 6.06
C THR A 47 -5.57 1.34 7.02
N ARG A 48 -4.49 1.31 7.82
CA ARG A 48 -4.02 2.40 8.68
C ARG A 48 -2.58 2.75 8.34
N LEU A 49 -2.27 4.04 8.38
CA LEU A 49 -0.92 4.55 8.13
C LEU A 49 -0.24 4.83 9.47
N CYS A 50 0.77 4.06 9.79
CA CYS A 50 1.44 4.00 11.07
C CYS A 50 2.85 4.59 10.99
N ALA A 51 3.12 5.68 11.72
CA ALA A 51 4.45 6.27 11.81
C ALA A 51 5.12 5.93 13.13
N ARG A 52 6.40 5.62 13.07
CA ARG A 52 7.22 5.33 14.25
C ARG A 52 7.47 6.59 15.07
N VAL A 53 7.16 6.54 16.35
CA VAL A 53 7.42 7.64 17.31
C VAL A 53 8.56 7.32 18.28
N SER A 54 8.80 6.03 18.55
CA SER A 54 9.95 5.53 19.31
C SER A 54 10.21 4.06 18.97
N PRO A 55 11.30 3.45 19.43
CA PRO A 55 11.54 2.02 19.20
C PRO A 55 10.33 1.15 19.55
N GLY A 56 9.83 0.36 18.58
CA GLY A 56 8.67 -0.51 18.73
C GLY A 56 7.30 0.19 18.89
N ARG A 57 7.23 1.52 18.86
CA ARG A 57 5.97 2.27 19.03
C ARG A 57 5.60 3.05 17.78
N TYR A 58 4.39 2.81 17.29
CA TYR A 58 3.82 3.44 16.12
C TYR A 58 2.47 4.06 16.44
N VAL A 59 2.20 5.24 15.88
CA VAL A 59 0.90 5.92 15.98
C VAL A 59 0.20 5.94 14.64
N VAL A 60 -1.12 5.85 14.66
CA VAL A 60 -1.95 6.04 13.48
C VAL A 60 -1.92 7.51 13.09
N GLN A 61 -1.40 7.81 11.91
CA GLN A 61 -1.41 9.16 11.36
C GLN A 61 -2.57 9.39 10.40
N ARG A 62 -3.02 8.34 9.68
CA ARG A 62 -4.13 8.43 8.72
C ARG A 62 -4.91 7.12 8.66
N GLY A 63 -6.12 7.19 8.16
CA GLY A 63 -7.07 6.09 8.08
C GLY A 63 -8.02 6.07 9.28
N PRO A 64 -8.87 5.04 9.42
CA PRO A 64 -8.91 3.83 8.62
C PRO A 64 -9.43 4.08 7.20
N TYR A 65 -8.87 3.37 6.22
CA TYR A 65 -9.34 3.34 4.84
C TYR A 65 -9.88 1.94 4.53
N ALA A 66 -11.12 1.85 4.09
CA ALA A 66 -11.70 0.60 3.61
C ALA A 66 -11.24 0.27 2.19
N GLY A 67 -11.10 -1.01 1.88
CA GLY A 67 -10.73 -1.51 0.57
C GLY A 67 -10.82 -3.03 0.50
N HIS A 68 -10.08 -3.66 -0.44
CA HIS A 68 -10.13 -5.10 -0.61
C HIS A 68 -8.74 -5.73 -0.62
N VAL A 69 -8.71 -7.00 -0.25
CA VAL A 69 -7.61 -7.96 -0.42
C VAL A 69 -8.03 -9.03 -1.44
N GLY A 70 -7.30 -10.11 -1.53
CA GLY A 70 -7.64 -11.24 -2.40
C GLY A 70 -9.09 -11.69 -2.23
N ARG A 71 -9.76 -12.10 -3.33
CA ARG A 71 -11.15 -12.59 -3.27
C ARG A 71 -11.34 -13.78 -2.34
N ASN A 72 -10.26 -14.52 -2.07
CA ASN A 72 -10.21 -15.64 -1.12
C ASN A 72 -9.51 -15.24 0.21
N GLY A 73 -9.49 -13.95 0.53
CA GLY A 73 -8.93 -13.39 1.76
C GLY A 73 -7.40 -13.28 1.76
N VAL A 74 -6.84 -13.26 2.97
CA VAL A 74 -5.40 -13.29 3.21
C VAL A 74 -4.96 -14.75 3.38
N ALA A 75 -3.81 -15.12 2.85
CA ALA A 75 -3.26 -16.47 3.01
C ALA A 75 -2.75 -16.68 4.44
N ALA A 76 -2.83 -17.88 4.96
CA ALA A 76 -2.10 -18.23 6.18
C ALA A 76 -0.58 -18.01 5.99
N PRO A 77 0.19 -17.76 7.07
CA PRO A 77 1.64 -17.56 6.97
C PRO A 77 2.33 -18.64 6.14
N GLY A 78 3.08 -18.24 5.09
CA GLY A 78 3.80 -19.14 4.19
C GLY A 78 2.94 -19.97 3.22
N ALA A 79 1.61 -19.85 3.27
CA ALA A 79 0.70 -20.67 2.46
C ALA A 79 0.33 -20.07 1.09
N LYS A 80 0.72 -18.80 0.81
CA LYS A 80 0.44 -18.15 -0.48
C LYS A 80 0.94 -18.97 -1.67
N ARG A 81 0.11 -19.08 -2.71
CA ARG A 81 0.43 -19.76 -3.98
C ARG A 81 0.02 -18.90 -5.17
N GLU A 82 0.63 -19.17 -6.33
CA GLU A 82 0.22 -18.56 -7.60
C GLU A 82 -1.23 -18.97 -7.92
N GLY A 83 -2.02 -17.98 -8.35
CA GLY A 83 -3.42 -18.21 -8.75
C GLY A 83 -4.42 -18.52 -7.63
N ASP A 84 -4.03 -18.53 -6.35
CA ASP A 84 -4.89 -18.90 -5.22
C ASP A 84 -5.96 -17.84 -4.86
N GLY A 85 -5.88 -16.64 -5.44
CA GLY A 85 -6.78 -15.52 -5.16
C GLY A 85 -6.63 -14.96 -3.75
N LYS A 86 -5.53 -15.20 -3.05
CA LYS A 86 -5.25 -14.72 -1.70
C LYS A 86 -4.15 -13.67 -1.69
N THR A 87 -4.28 -12.69 -0.80
CA THR A 87 -3.18 -11.74 -0.50
C THR A 87 -2.18 -12.40 0.46
N PRO A 88 -0.87 -12.24 0.28
CA PRO A 88 0.10 -12.83 1.18
C PRO A 88 0.05 -12.21 2.59
N TYR A 89 0.00 -13.03 3.62
CA TYR A 89 0.19 -12.62 5.02
C TYR A 89 1.66 -12.28 5.27
N GLY A 90 1.92 -11.21 6.00
CA GLY A 90 3.26 -10.86 6.45
C GLY A 90 3.65 -9.40 6.20
N SER A 91 4.92 -9.12 6.40
CA SER A 91 5.50 -7.77 6.23
C SER A 91 6.43 -7.72 5.02
N TYR A 92 6.25 -6.70 4.18
CA TYR A 92 6.96 -6.56 2.91
C TYR A 92 7.41 -5.11 2.72
N PRO A 93 8.59 -4.88 2.09
CA PRO A 93 9.00 -3.54 1.73
C PRO A 93 8.11 -2.99 0.61
N MET A 94 7.79 -1.70 0.68
CA MET A 94 7.19 -0.99 -0.44
C MET A 94 8.27 -0.61 -1.45
N ARG A 95 7.95 -0.78 -2.74
CA ARG A 95 8.87 -0.54 -3.85
C ARG A 95 8.39 0.63 -4.71
N GLY A 96 8.97 0.80 -5.89
CA GLY A 96 8.56 1.81 -6.85
C GLY A 96 7.09 1.71 -7.24
N GLY A 97 6.49 2.84 -7.55
CA GLY A 97 5.14 2.91 -8.07
C GLY A 97 5.10 2.86 -9.59
N PHE A 98 3.92 2.59 -10.11
CA PHE A 98 3.65 2.65 -11.54
C PHE A 98 2.20 3.06 -11.82
N GLY A 99 1.92 3.46 -13.04
CA GLY A 99 0.54 3.77 -13.41
C GLY A 99 0.38 4.35 -14.80
N ILE A 100 -0.87 4.48 -15.23
CA ILE A 100 -1.26 5.13 -16.48
C ILE A 100 -0.97 6.65 -16.39
N TYR A 101 -1.24 7.23 -15.24
CA TYR A 101 -1.06 8.67 -14.99
C TYR A 101 0.35 8.99 -14.46
N ALA A 102 0.64 10.28 -14.38
CA ALA A 102 1.88 10.79 -13.80
C ALA A 102 1.98 10.43 -12.31
N ASN A 103 3.21 10.49 -11.77
CA ASN A 103 3.46 10.28 -10.34
C ASN A 103 2.57 11.19 -9.49
N PRO A 104 1.72 10.64 -8.61
CA PRO A 104 0.80 11.42 -7.79
C PRO A 104 1.45 12.10 -6.58
N GLY A 105 2.77 12.01 -6.44
CA GLY A 105 3.55 12.51 -5.31
C GLY A 105 4.19 11.40 -4.46
N LEU A 106 4.33 10.17 -4.98
CA LEU A 106 5.13 9.12 -4.35
C LEU A 106 6.61 9.53 -4.33
N ALA A 107 7.25 9.46 -3.18
CA ALA A 107 8.66 9.84 -3.01
C ALA A 107 9.65 8.79 -3.58
N SER A 108 9.20 7.56 -3.86
CA SER A 108 9.96 6.51 -4.53
C SER A 108 9.88 6.65 -6.06
N SER A 109 10.61 5.78 -6.80
CA SER A 109 10.58 5.77 -8.27
C SER A 109 9.17 5.54 -8.81
N TRP A 110 8.89 6.08 -9.99
CA TRP A 110 7.60 5.96 -10.68
C TRP A 110 7.78 5.58 -12.14
N LEU A 111 7.10 4.51 -12.57
CA LEU A 111 7.02 4.10 -13.97
C LEU A 111 5.67 4.54 -14.56
N ARG A 112 5.67 5.45 -15.53
CA ARG A 112 4.50 5.70 -16.36
C ARG A 112 4.37 4.58 -17.39
N THR A 113 3.36 3.72 -17.22
CA THR A 113 3.23 2.50 -18.02
C THR A 113 2.76 2.75 -19.45
N SER A 114 3.29 1.96 -20.35
CA SER A 114 2.86 1.82 -21.75
C SER A 114 2.16 0.48 -21.97
N TRP A 115 1.60 0.27 -23.17
CA TRP A 115 1.01 -1.00 -23.55
C TRP A 115 2.01 -2.19 -23.59
N ARG A 116 3.31 -1.88 -23.60
CA ARG A 116 4.39 -2.88 -23.63
C ARG A 116 4.77 -3.39 -22.24
N ASP A 117 4.42 -2.66 -21.19
CA ASP A 117 4.84 -2.99 -19.83
C ASP A 117 3.98 -4.12 -19.25
N VAL A 118 4.64 -5.17 -18.77
CA VAL A 118 4.03 -6.37 -18.23
C VAL A 118 4.77 -6.85 -16.98
N TRP A 119 4.08 -7.55 -16.11
CA TRP A 119 4.68 -8.26 -14.98
C TRP A 119 4.58 -9.77 -15.23
N VAL A 120 5.71 -10.47 -15.29
CA VAL A 120 5.75 -11.88 -15.64
C VAL A 120 5.21 -12.74 -14.50
N ASP A 121 4.12 -13.47 -14.76
CA ASP A 121 3.47 -14.40 -13.84
C ASP A 121 3.68 -15.88 -14.21
N ASP A 122 4.40 -16.17 -15.30
CA ASP A 122 4.80 -17.52 -15.68
C ASP A 122 5.83 -18.07 -14.70
N SER A 123 5.40 -18.95 -13.80
CA SER A 123 6.26 -19.55 -12.77
C SER A 123 7.40 -20.42 -13.31
N ARG A 124 7.38 -20.78 -14.62
CA ARG A 124 8.46 -21.53 -15.28
C ARG A 124 9.52 -20.61 -15.87
N SER A 125 9.20 -19.34 -16.10
CA SER A 125 10.14 -18.35 -16.64
C SER A 125 11.22 -17.99 -15.64
N ALA A 126 12.46 -17.79 -16.12
CA ALA A 126 13.53 -17.19 -15.33
C ALA A 126 13.24 -15.72 -14.94
N LEU A 127 12.26 -15.08 -15.62
CA LEU A 127 11.81 -13.71 -15.38
C LEU A 127 10.56 -13.65 -14.48
N TYR A 128 10.15 -14.77 -13.88
CA TYR A 128 9.01 -14.82 -12.98
C TYR A 128 9.07 -13.73 -11.90
N ASN A 129 7.93 -13.10 -11.65
CA ASN A 129 7.75 -12.02 -10.69
C ASN A 129 8.67 -10.82 -10.95
N THR A 130 8.83 -10.42 -12.21
CA THR A 130 9.55 -9.21 -12.61
C THR A 130 8.80 -8.39 -13.65
N HIS A 131 9.03 -7.07 -13.63
CA HIS A 131 8.62 -6.17 -14.71
C HIS A 131 9.42 -6.48 -15.98
N GLN A 132 8.74 -6.59 -17.10
CA GLN A 132 9.31 -6.81 -18.43
C GLN A 132 8.58 -5.97 -19.48
N ARG A 133 9.12 -5.96 -20.69
CA ARG A 133 8.51 -5.28 -21.84
C ARG A 133 8.30 -6.26 -22.99
N LEU A 134 7.12 -6.14 -23.62
CA LEU A 134 6.79 -6.87 -24.85
C LEU A 134 7.70 -6.44 -26.02
N PRO A 135 7.94 -7.34 -27.01
CA PRO A 135 7.40 -8.69 -27.12
C PRO A 135 8.09 -9.70 -26.20
N ALA A 136 7.39 -10.80 -25.87
CA ALA A 136 7.92 -11.86 -25.00
C ALA A 136 9.10 -12.61 -25.60
N ASN A 137 9.09 -12.84 -26.93
CA ASN A 137 10.13 -13.56 -27.68
C ASN A 137 10.53 -14.90 -27.03
N GLY A 138 9.54 -15.69 -26.56
CA GLY A 138 9.75 -16.98 -25.93
C GLY A 138 10.28 -16.94 -24.49
N ARG A 139 10.53 -15.76 -23.90
CA ARG A 139 11.10 -15.64 -22.55
C ARG A 139 10.09 -15.99 -21.43
N TRP A 140 8.80 -15.89 -21.70
CA TRP A 140 7.68 -16.26 -20.82
C TRP A 140 6.44 -16.57 -21.63
N ALA A 141 5.56 -17.41 -21.06
CA ALA A 141 4.27 -17.80 -21.68
C ALA A 141 3.11 -16.91 -21.22
N SER A 142 3.17 -16.36 -20.00
CA SER A 142 2.13 -15.49 -19.45
C SER A 142 2.71 -14.30 -18.68
N ALA A 143 1.99 -13.18 -18.71
CA ALA A 143 2.35 -11.96 -17.97
C ALA A 143 1.12 -11.07 -17.81
N GLU A 144 1.00 -10.44 -16.65
CA GLU A 144 -0.03 -9.45 -16.34
C GLU A 144 0.27 -8.11 -17.02
N ARG A 145 -0.74 -7.48 -17.63
CA ARG A 145 -0.61 -6.15 -18.23
C ARG A 145 -0.52 -5.07 -17.14
N MET A 146 0.53 -4.26 -17.15
CA MET A 146 0.69 -3.17 -16.18
C MET A 146 -0.03 -1.87 -16.60
N ARG A 147 -0.67 -1.85 -17.77
CA ARG A 147 -1.53 -0.75 -18.22
C ARG A 147 -2.98 -1.21 -18.27
N LEU A 148 -3.62 -1.30 -17.11
CA LEU A 148 -4.98 -1.74 -16.91
C LEU A 148 -5.79 -0.66 -16.18
N SER A 149 -6.71 0.01 -16.87
CA SER A 149 -7.61 1.00 -16.27
C SER A 149 -8.91 0.32 -15.80
N PRO A 150 -9.47 0.75 -14.67
CA PRO A 150 -8.96 1.77 -13.74
C PRO A 150 -7.98 1.21 -12.70
N ALA A 151 -7.80 -0.11 -12.57
CA ALA A 151 -7.02 -0.74 -11.50
C ALA A 151 -5.61 -0.16 -11.38
N TYR A 152 -4.90 0.00 -12.48
CA TYR A 152 -3.53 0.51 -12.52
C TYR A 152 -3.42 1.93 -13.04
N ASN A 153 -4.47 2.76 -12.83
CA ASN A 153 -4.32 4.21 -12.97
C ASN A 153 -3.22 4.74 -12.06
N TYR A 154 -3.15 4.18 -10.85
CA TYR A 154 -2.08 4.33 -9.86
C TYR A 154 -1.86 3.00 -9.15
N ALA A 155 -0.62 2.58 -9.00
CA ALA A 155 -0.27 1.36 -8.30
C ALA A 155 1.14 1.44 -7.71
N GLN A 156 1.43 0.57 -6.75
CA GLN A 156 2.75 0.43 -6.15
C GLN A 156 3.09 -1.04 -5.95
N VAL A 157 4.34 -1.40 -6.17
CA VAL A 157 4.81 -2.77 -6.01
C VAL A 157 5.01 -3.09 -4.53
N ILE A 158 4.38 -4.14 -4.05
CA ILE A 158 4.65 -4.77 -2.75
C ILE A 158 5.77 -5.78 -2.96
N GLY A 159 6.87 -5.67 -2.20
CA GLY A 159 8.07 -6.50 -2.32
C GLY A 159 7.88 -7.94 -1.85
N TYR A 160 6.78 -8.56 -2.28
CA TYR A 160 6.48 -9.96 -2.04
C TYR A 160 7.22 -10.87 -3.01
N ASN A 161 7.72 -12.01 -2.53
CA ASN A 161 8.40 -13.04 -3.34
C ASN A 161 9.53 -12.49 -4.24
N GLU A 162 10.34 -11.55 -3.72
CA GLU A 162 11.46 -10.96 -4.46
C GLU A 162 12.54 -11.98 -4.84
N ARG A 163 12.62 -13.10 -4.11
CA ARG A 163 13.47 -14.24 -4.46
C ARG A 163 12.96 -15.03 -5.67
N ARG A 164 11.78 -14.66 -6.19
CA ARG A 164 11.14 -15.27 -7.36
C ARG A 164 10.96 -16.79 -7.23
N THR A 165 10.65 -17.26 -6.02
CA THR A 165 10.38 -18.67 -5.76
C THR A 165 9.14 -19.09 -6.56
N ARG A 166 9.32 -20.06 -7.43
CA ARG A 166 8.30 -20.55 -8.37
C ARG A 166 7.02 -20.98 -7.65
N GLY A 167 5.86 -20.59 -8.18
CA GLY A 167 4.55 -20.97 -7.64
C GLY A 167 4.16 -20.32 -6.30
N ARG A 168 4.99 -19.42 -5.76
CA ARG A 168 4.68 -18.75 -4.47
C ARG A 168 3.86 -17.48 -4.62
N GLY A 169 3.52 -17.09 -5.83
CA GLY A 169 2.77 -15.88 -6.15
C GLY A 169 3.63 -14.78 -6.73
N SER A 170 3.04 -14.01 -7.63
CA SER A 170 3.64 -12.88 -8.35
C SER A 170 2.68 -11.70 -8.44
N ALA A 171 3.14 -10.55 -8.96
CA ALA A 171 2.33 -9.38 -9.26
C ALA A 171 1.46 -8.92 -8.06
N ILE A 172 2.04 -8.82 -6.87
CA ILE A 172 1.33 -8.33 -5.68
C ILE A 172 1.55 -6.82 -5.57
N PHE A 173 0.47 -6.06 -5.75
CA PHE A 173 0.48 -4.60 -5.81
C PHE A 173 -0.50 -3.98 -4.81
N LEU A 174 -0.28 -2.73 -4.45
CA LEU A 174 -1.26 -1.83 -3.87
C LEU A 174 -1.81 -0.98 -5.04
N HIS A 175 -3.13 -1.01 -5.31
CA HIS A 175 -3.72 -0.38 -6.51
C HIS A 175 -5.13 0.20 -6.29
N VAL A 176 -5.71 0.81 -7.33
CA VAL A 176 -7.07 1.38 -7.29
C VAL A 176 -8.11 0.26 -7.16
N ASP A 177 -8.98 0.42 -6.17
CA ASP A 177 -10.05 -0.53 -5.87
C ASP A 177 -11.11 -0.60 -6.98
N GLN A 178 -11.64 -1.81 -7.20
CA GLN A 178 -12.67 -2.11 -8.19
C GLN A 178 -14.00 -2.52 -7.52
N GLY A 179 -14.16 -2.25 -6.20
CA GLY A 179 -15.35 -2.60 -5.43
C GLY A 179 -15.52 -4.11 -5.20
N ARG A 180 -14.46 -4.89 -5.32
CA ARG A 180 -14.47 -6.34 -5.14
C ARG A 180 -13.10 -6.89 -4.76
N GLY A 181 -13.08 -8.12 -4.20
CA GLY A 181 -11.85 -8.84 -3.90
C GLY A 181 -10.94 -9.01 -5.12
N THR A 182 -9.64 -8.88 -4.93
CA THR A 182 -8.60 -8.92 -5.96
C THR A 182 -8.16 -10.36 -6.31
N ALA A 183 -7.21 -10.50 -7.22
CA ALA A 183 -6.54 -11.78 -7.46
C ALA A 183 -5.44 -12.11 -6.43
N GLY A 184 -5.13 -11.16 -5.55
CA GLY A 184 -4.11 -11.29 -4.50
C GLY A 184 -3.47 -9.98 -4.08
N CYS A 185 -3.76 -8.90 -4.79
CA CYS A 185 -3.31 -7.55 -4.47
C CYS A 185 -4.06 -6.96 -3.27
N VAL A 186 -3.59 -5.81 -2.80
CA VAL A 186 -4.31 -4.91 -1.89
C VAL A 186 -4.87 -3.76 -2.72
N SER A 187 -6.14 -3.39 -2.51
CA SER A 187 -6.74 -2.27 -3.24
C SER A 187 -7.41 -1.27 -2.30
N LEU A 188 -7.40 0.00 -2.72
CA LEU A 188 -8.01 1.12 -2.03
C LEU A 188 -8.75 2.04 -3.01
N PRO A 189 -9.85 2.69 -2.62
CA PRO A 189 -10.44 3.77 -3.39
C PRO A 189 -9.39 4.79 -3.81
N THR A 190 -9.53 5.39 -4.99
CA THR A 190 -8.51 6.28 -5.58
C THR A 190 -8.04 7.36 -4.62
N SER A 191 -8.94 8.05 -3.91
CA SER A 191 -8.58 9.10 -2.97
C SER A 191 -7.73 8.59 -1.80
N SER A 192 -8.08 7.43 -1.26
CA SER A 192 -7.34 6.77 -0.16
C SER A 192 -5.98 6.29 -0.64
N LEU A 193 -5.90 5.67 -1.82
CA LEU A 193 -4.63 5.25 -2.42
C LEU A 193 -3.70 6.45 -2.63
N LEU A 194 -4.19 7.56 -3.18
CA LEU A 194 -3.41 8.77 -3.37
C LEU A 194 -2.91 9.35 -2.04
N ALA A 195 -3.72 9.27 -0.98
CA ALA A 195 -3.32 9.69 0.36
C ALA A 195 -2.18 8.81 0.91
N VAL A 196 -2.21 7.49 0.66
CA VAL A 196 -1.13 6.55 1.01
C VAL A 196 0.14 6.89 0.25
N LEU A 197 0.08 6.97 -1.09
CA LEU A 197 1.24 7.21 -1.95
C LEU A 197 1.96 8.54 -1.63
N ARG A 198 1.21 9.59 -1.27
CA ARG A 198 1.78 10.90 -0.88
C ARG A 198 2.32 10.92 0.54
N TRP A 199 1.81 10.08 1.43
CA TRP A 199 2.26 9.98 2.81
C TRP A 199 3.55 9.18 2.93
N GLU A 200 3.74 8.20 2.06
CA GLU A 200 4.83 7.25 2.11
C GLU A 200 6.19 7.90 1.83
N LYS A 201 7.20 7.49 2.58
CA LYS A 201 8.61 7.82 2.38
C LYS A 201 9.40 6.59 1.98
N PRO A 202 10.54 6.74 1.29
CA PRO A 202 11.43 5.62 1.00
C PRO A 202 11.76 4.81 2.25
N GLY A 203 11.70 3.47 2.13
CA GLY A 203 11.91 2.56 3.26
C GLY A 203 10.64 2.19 4.04
N ALA A 204 9.45 2.66 3.62
CA ALA A 204 8.18 2.20 4.19
C ALA A 204 7.94 0.71 3.91
N TRP A 205 7.20 0.07 4.81
CA TRP A 205 6.78 -1.32 4.69
C TRP A 205 5.25 -1.41 4.72
N ILE A 206 4.72 -2.46 4.14
CA ILE A 206 3.34 -2.88 4.32
C ILE A 206 3.31 -4.10 5.23
N TRP A 207 2.36 -4.13 6.16
CA TRP A 207 2.10 -5.29 7.03
C TRP A 207 0.66 -5.74 6.83
N ILE A 208 0.51 -6.97 6.34
CA ILE A 208 -0.78 -7.57 5.96
C ILE A 208 -1.11 -8.64 6.98
N THR A 209 -2.25 -8.51 7.63
CA THR A 209 -2.78 -9.40 8.69
C THR A 209 -4.20 -9.86 8.35
N GLN A 210 -4.74 -10.75 9.17
CA GLN A 210 -6.13 -11.19 9.19
C GLN A 210 -6.58 -11.43 10.61
#